data_93af80e0bbe23d51fe34b68ee57c4088
#
_entry.id   93af80e0bbe23d51fe34b68ee57c4088
#
_cell.length_a   1.000
_cell.length_b   1.000
_cell.length_c   1.000
_cell.angle_alpha   90.00
_cell.angle_beta   90.00
_cell.angle_gamma   90.00
#
_symmetry.space_group_name_H-M   'P 1'
#
loop_
_entity.id
_entity.type
_entity.pdbx_description
1 polymer ?
#
loop_
_entity_poly.entity_id
_entity_poly.type
_entity_poly.pdbx_seq_one_letter_code
_entity_poly.pdbx_strand_id
1 'polypeptide(L)'
;MAATPRATLGRVGRCGEILSVGSTPRRGRSATSGAIGAAGEAFGEAVDRNATLENGAVGVDGAAGVVATGSAVPAIKGLGKFKKPLVAGAAGLAAMTLAGPASAAAAAVPAVVAADTCWILISSALVLFMTIPGLAAFYAGLVRRNNTLSVLIQCFALTAHMSFLWFLCGYSLSFSSVGMTEGVTTLASFIGGLDKVGLAGVSMASVAGTIPEALWVLYQMTFAIITPALMIGSLVERMKFNAVMWFCTLWMFAVYFPACHMVWGGAGAFFADMGVLDFAGGIVVHITAGIGALVAAMYLGPRKDAKIHQGNLVLTFLGTAMLWVGWFGFNGGSAGAASAGAAFACLATQLSASVAAMVWTAWDVIENGKVSVLGTCTASIAGLAAITPAAGFVGPVGAVLMGLCSAIVCRFFSTTVKEKFGYDDALDVFGVHGVGGFLGTILLGVLASPALGGFNDVPMLKQTAVQVFAAVSTAVYTAAASWVCLKLTDKICNGVRVSDEAEEMGLDLYSHGETAYSPMPAVR
;
A
#
# COMPACT_ATOMS: atom_id res chain seq x y z
N MET A 1 68.04 0.78 2.57
CA MET A 1 68.52 -0.63 2.51
C MET A 1 67.28 -1.46 2.35
N ALA A 2 67.03 -1.86 1.14
CA ALA A 2 66.98 -3.19 0.55
C ALA A 2 65.73 -3.97 0.99
N ALA A 3 64.88 -4.57 0.16
CA ALA A 3 64.84 -4.79 -1.29
C ALA A 3 63.45 -5.39 -1.59
N THR A 4 62.88 -5.00 -2.72
CA THR A 4 61.80 -5.69 -3.44
C THR A 4 62.28 -7.01 -4.06
N PRO A 5 61.41 -7.94 -4.38
CA PRO A 5 61.49 -8.47 -5.73
C PRO A 5 60.17 -8.51 -6.52
N ARG A 6 60.46 -8.43 -7.79
CA ARG A 6 59.63 -8.30 -8.99
C ARG A 6 58.81 -9.53 -9.36
N ALA A 7 57.78 -9.20 -10.13
CA ALA A 7 56.92 -9.95 -11.00
C ALA A 7 57.56 -11.03 -11.90
N THR A 8 56.74 -11.99 -12.29
CA THR A 8 56.87 -12.71 -13.57
C THR A 8 55.50 -12.86 -14.24
N LEU A 9 55.45 -12.27 -15.44
CA LEU A 9 54.41 -12.47 -16.45
C LEU A 9 54.56 -13.87 -17.07
N GLY A 10 53.46 -14.58 -17.17
CA GLY A 10 53.34 -15.84 -17.91
C GLY A 10 52.30 -15.75 -19.04
N ARG A 11 52.76 -16.04 -20.19
CA ARG A 11 52.30 -15.88 -21.59
C ARG A 11 50.89 -16.40 -21.90
N VAL A 12 50.28 -15.67 -22.83
CA VAL A 12 49.23 -15.95 -23.80
C VAL A 12 49.47 -17.27 -24.58
N GLY A 13 48.43 -18.09 -24.69
CA GLY A 13 48.30 -19.20 -25.64
C GLY A 13 47.06 -19.03 -26.49
N ARG A 14 47.25 -18.74 -27.79
CA ARG A 14 46.23 -18.80 -28.85
C ARG A 14 46.06 -20.28 -29.28
N CYS A 15 44.84 -20.67 -29.56
CA CYS A 15 44.48 -21.61 -30.63
C CYS A 15 43.00 -21.39 -30.97
N GLY A 16 42.69 -21.00 -32.04
CA GLY A 16 42.05 -21.01 -33.23
C GLY A 16 41.93 -22.32 -33.97
N GLU A 17 40.73 -22.61 -34.48
CA GLU A 17 40.38 -23.34 -35.70
C GLU A 17 38.86 -23.43 -35.79
N ILE A 18 38.27 -22.78 -36.64
CA ILE A 18 37.58 -22.89 -37.92
C ILE A 18 37.21 -24.34 -38.30
N LEU A 19 35.93 -24.64 -38.38
CA LEU A 19 35.37 -25.57 -39.35
C LEU A 19 33.99 -25.10 -39.78
N SER A 20 33.91 -24.69 -41.05
CA SER A 20 32.73 -24.47 -41.87
C SER A 20 32.31 -25.78 -42.54
N VAL A 21 31.04 -26.10 -42.61
CA VAL A 21 30.33 -26.92 -43.65
C VAL A 21 28.85 -26.66 -43.38
N GLY A 22 27.96 -26.21 -44.27
CA GLY A 22 27.77 -26.49 -45.61
C GLY A 22 26.23 -26.39 -45.79
N SER A 23 25.79 -25.54 -46.68
CA SER A 23 24.41 -25.29 -47.08
C SER A 23 23.79 -26.45 -47.86
N THR A 24 22.48 -26.73 -47.66
CA THR A 24 21.52 -26.90 -48.76
C THR A 24 20.07 -26.89 -48.25
N PRO A 25 19.12 -26.45 -49.10
CA PRO A 25 17.73 -26.20 -48.71
C PRO A 25 16.79 -27.35 -49.06
N ARG A 26 15.75 -27.60 -48.27
CA ARG A 26 14.59 -28.35 -48.73
C ARG A 26 13.27 -27.66 -48.39
N ARG A 27 12.51 -27.40 -49.45
CA ARG A 27 11.11 -27.01 -49.51
C ARG A 27 10.22 -28.02 -48.79
N GLY A 28 9.13 -27.53 -48.18
CA GLY A 28 7.99 -28.40 -47.91
C GLY A 28 6.92 -27.83 -47.02
N ARG A 29 5.97 -27.11 -47.60
CA ARG A 29 4.52 -27.08 -47.31
C ARG A 29 3.98 -26.48 -46.04
N SER A 30 3.23 -25.41 -46.28
CA SER A 30 2.12 -24.83 -45.53
C SER A 30 1.13 -25.89 -45.00
N ALA A 31 0.80 -25.78 -43.72
CA ALA A 31 -0.50 -26.16 -43.15
C ALA A 31 -0.58 -25.63 -41.71
N THR A 32 -1.12 -24.47 -41.49
CA THR A 32 -1.86 -24.08 -40.27
C THR A 32 -2.57 -22.75 -40.57
N SER A 33 -3.62 -22.82 -41.33
CA SER A 33 -4.64 -21.78 -41.43
C SER A 33 -6.00 -22.47 -41.24
N GLY A 34 -6.29 -22.87 -40.02
CA GLY A 34 -7.51 -23.60 -39.75
C GLY A 34 -8.00 -23.62 -38.29
N ALA A 35 -7.30 -22.94 -37.40
CA ALA A 35 -7.63 -23.02 -35.95
C ALA A 35 -8.17 -21.71 -35.32
N ILE A 36 -8.33 -20.65 -36.09
CA ILE A 36 -8.83 -19.34 -35.57
C ILE A 36 -10.30 -19.10 -35.95
N GLY A 37 -10.85 -19.87 -36.88
CA GLY A 37 -12.26 -19.74 -37.33
C GLY A 37 -13.29 -20.40 -36.41
N ALA A 38 -12.93 -21.41 -35.64
CA ALA A 38 -13.90 -22.19 -34.85
C ALA A 38 -14.18 -21.64 -33.43
N ALA A 39 -13.41 -20.68 -32.94
CA ALA A 39 -13.65 -20.06 -31.63
C ALA A 39 -14.56 -18.81 -31.69
N GLY A 40 -14.78 -18.25 -32.86
CA GLY A 40 -15.66 -17.09 -33.07
C GLY A 40 -17.15 -17.43 -33.21
N GLU A 41 -17.46 -18.60 -33.72
CA GLU A 41 -18.87 -19.00 -33.93
C GLU A 41 -19.53 -19.56 -32.66
N ALA A 42 -18.77 -20.13 -31.73
CA ALA A 42 -19.30 -20.63 -30.46
C ALA A 42 -19.67 -19.52 -29.44
N PHE A 43 -19.17 -18.30 -29.62
CA PHE A 43 -19.49 -17.17 -28.75
C PHE A 43 -20.71 -16.35 -29.20
N GLY A 44 -21.08 -16.45 -30.47
CA GLY A 44 -22.27 -15.80 -31.06
C GLY A 44 -23.58 -16.49 -30.70
N GLU A 45 -23.60 -17.81 -30.56
CA GLU A 45 -24.82 -18.56 -30.24
C GLU A 45 -25.23 -18.57 -28.76
N ALA A 46 -24.34 -18.18 -27.85
CA ALA A 46 -24.66 -18.11 -26.41
C ALA A 46 -25.34 -16.79 -25.99
N VAL A 47 -25.26 -15.75 -26.81
CA VAL A 47 -25.85 -14.43 -26.50
C VAL A 47 -27.30 -14.33 -26.96
N ASP A 48 -27.71 -15.11 -27.97
CA ASP A 48 -29.07 -15.05 -28.55
C ASP A 48 -30.12 -15.92 -27.84
N ARG A 49 -29.72 -16.76 -26.87
CA ARG A 49 -30.68 -17.60 -26.10
C ARG A 49 -31.22 -16.95 -24.81
N ASN A 50 -30.74 -15.77 -24.40
CA ASN A 50 -31.22 -15.07 -23.19
C ASN A 50 -32.19 -13.91 -23.47
N ALA A 51 -32.62 -13.70 -24.71
CA ALA A 51 -33.47 -12.57 -25.09
C ALA A 51 -34.98 -12.90 -25.22
N THR A 52 -35.43 -14.08 -24.78
CA THR A 52 -36.85 -14.48 -24.95
C THR A 52 -37.54 -15.02 -23.70
N LEU A 53 -37.22 -14.46 -22.51
CA LEU A 53 -38.01 -14.74 -21.29
C LEU A 53 -38.25 -13.48 -20.47
N GLU A 54 -38.92 -12.51 -21.04
CA GLU A 54 -39.60 -11.46 -20.24
C GLU A 54 -40.95 -11.15 -20.91
N ASN A 55 -42.01 -11.76 -20.38
CA ASN A 55 -43.35 -11.21 -20.32
C ASN A 55 -44.27 -12.26 -19.69
N GLY A 56 -44.50 -12.13 -18.42
CA GLY A 56 -45.49 -12.92 -17.68
C GLY A 56 -45.78 -12.30 -16.33
N ALA A 57 -46.70 -11.33 -16.33
CA ALA A 57 -47.23 -10.78 -15.10
C ALA A 57 -48.13 -11.82 -14.40
N VAL A 58 -47.86 -12.13 -13.13
CA VAL A 58 -48.80 -12.77 -12.24
C VAL A 58 -48.79 -12.05 -10.91
N GLY A 59 -49.90 -11.42 -10.58
CA GLY A 59 -50.20 -10.90 -9.27
C GLY A 59 -50.49 -12.03 -8.27
N VAL A 60 -50.03 -11.85 -7.05
CA VAL A 60 -50.52 -12.65 -5.89
C VAL A 60 -50.70 -11.74 -4.68
N ASP A 61 -51.95 -11.57 -4.34
CA ASP A 61 -52.39 -11.16 -3.03
C ASP A 61 -52.24 -12.33 -2.02
N GLY A 62 -51.98 -12.02 -0.76
CA GLY A 62 -52.24 -12.99 0.30
C GLY A 62 -51.31 -12.92 1.51
N ALA A 63 -51.75 -12.23 2.56
CA ALA A 63 -51.19 -12.27 3.89
C ALA A 63 -51.35 -13.64 4.56
N ALA A 64 -50.37 -14.09 5.34
CA ALA A 64 -50.62 -14.80 6.61
C ALA A 64 -49.30 -15.11 7.35
N GLY A 65 -49.33 -14.86 8.64
CA GLY A 65 -48.23 -14.92 9.59
C GLY A 65 -47.62 -16.30 9.81
N VAL A 66 -46.37 -16.27 10.23
CA VAL A 66 -45.69 -17.40 10.86
C VAL A 66 -45.11 -17.00 12.20
N VAL A 67 -45.57 -17.76 13.19
CA VAL A 67 -45.22 -17.71 14.60
C VAL A 67 -43.73 -18.12 14.79
N ALA A 68 -42.99 -17.34 15.56
CA ALA A 68 -41.65 -17.68 16.01
C ALA A 68 -41.73 -18.74 17.13
N THR A 69 -41.13 -19.89 16.89
CA THR A 69 -40.81 -20.86 17.96
C THR A 69 -39.33 -20.68 18.34
N GLY A 70 -39.10 -20.26 19.57
CA GLY A 70 -37.80 -20.17 20.16
C GLY A 70 -37.17 -21.53 20.41
N SER A 71 -35.91 -21.69 20.02
CA SER A 71 -35.06 -22.75 20.52
C SER A 71 -33.91 -22.14 21.32
N ALA A 72 -33.83 -22.54 22.58
CA ALA A 72 -32.83 -22.11 23.54
C ALA A 72 -31.43 -22.66 23.20
N VAL A 73 -30.46 -21.78 23.22
CA VAL A 73 -29.03 -22.13 23.13
C VAL A 73 -28.52 -22.43 24.55
N PRO A 74 -27.80 -23.54 24.79
CA PRO A 74 -27.30 -23.88 26.11
C PRO A 74 -26.13 -22.97 26.54
N ALA A 75 -26.17 -22.56 27.80
CA ALA A 75 -25.18 -21.73 28.45
C ALA A 75 -23.86 -22.46 28.63
N ILE A 76 -22.79 -21.88 28.10
CA ILE A 76 -21.40 -22.30 28.37
C ILE A 76 -20.96 -21.68 29.71
N LYS A 77 -20.84 -22.50 30.75
CA LYS A 77 -20.21 -22.16 32.03
C LYS A 77 -18.69 -22.28 31.87
N GLY A 78 -17.98 -21.16 32.07
CA GLY A 78 -16.53 -21.18 32.24
C GLY A 78 -15.79 -20.05 31.57
N LEU A 79 -16.01 -18.80 32.00
CA LEU A 79 -15.11 -17.68 31.68
C LEU A 79 -14.64 -17.02 32.98
N GLY A 80 -13.39 -17.27 33.28
CA GLY A 80 -12.69 -16.67 34.41
C GLY A 80 -12.53 -15.16 34.23
N LYS A 81 -12.50 -14.49 35.35
CA LYS A 81 -12.45 -13.05 35.63
C LYS A 81 -11.61 -12.21 34.67
N PHE A 82 -12.22 -11.57 33.69
CA PHE A 82 -11.65 -10.38 33.07
C PHE A 82 -12.07 -9.14 33.84
N LYS A 83 -11.08 -8.42 34.42
CA LYS A 83 -11.29 -7.11 35.04
C LYS A 83 -11.67 -6.09 33.94
N LYS A 84 -12.84 -5.47 34.12
CA LYS A 84 -13.33 -4.36 33.29
C LYS A 84 -12.32 -3.21 33.21
N PRO A 85 -12.13 -2.60 32.00
CA PRO A 85 -12.96 -1.51 31.58
C PRO A 85 -13.22 -1.49 30.07
N LEU A 86 -14.40 -1.80 29.59
CA LEU A 86 -14.80 -1.56 28.20
C LEU A 86 -16.29 -1.24 28.05
N VAL A 87 -16.86 -0.44 28.93
CA VAL A 87 -18.30 -0.08 28.87
C VAL A 87 -18.55 1.43 28.83
N ALA A 88 -17.53 2.26 28.59
CA ALA A 88 -17.74 3.72 28.46
C ALA A 88 -18.00 4.19 27.01
N GLY A 89 -17.89 3.32 26.00
CA GLY A 89 -18.07 3.67 24.57
C GLY A 89 -19.48 3.53 24.01
N ALA A 90 -20.35 2.75 24.65
CA ALA A 90 -21.64 2.41 24.05
C ALA A 90 -22.78 3.43 24.32
N ALA A 91 -22.62 4.34 25.26
CA ALA A 91 -23.64 5.33 25.60
C ALA A 91 -23.63 6.60 24.71
N GLY A 92 -22.58 6.80 23.89
CA GLY A 92 -22.48 7.94 22.98
C GLY A 92 -23.18 7.75 21.62
N LEU A 93 -23.52 6.52 21.24
CA LEU A 93 -24.05 6.22 19.90
C LEU A 93 -25.57 6.45 19.75
N ALA A 94 -26.31 6.61 20.84
CA ALA A 94 -27.77 6.73 20.80
C ALA A 94 -28.30 8.16 20.62
N ALA A 95 -27.47 9.19 20.60
CA ALA A 95 -27.89 10.59 20.55
C ALA A 95 -27.78 11.26 19.16
N MET A 96 -27.41 10.53 18.09
CA MET A 96 -27.10 11.13 16.77
C MET A 96 -28.16 10.98 15.68
N THR A 97 -29.40 10.62 15.98
CA THR A 97 -30.42 10.33 14.93
C THR A 97 -31.52 11.37 14.73
N LEU A 98 -31.35 12.63 15.16
CA LEU A 98 -32.37 13.67 14.93
C LEU A 98 -31.74 14.98 14.41
N ALA A 99 -31.33 15.00 13.15
CA ALA A 99 -31.21 16.23 12.38
C ALA A 99 -31.94 16.03 11.06
N GLY A 100 -33.09 16.69 10.91
CA GLY A 100 -33.88 16.67 9.68
C GLY A 100 -33.20 17.42 8.54
N PRO A 101 -33.58 17.17 7.26
CA PRO A 101 -32.92 17.71 6.09
C PRO A 101 -33.18 19.21 5.95
N ALA A 102 -32.11 20.03 5.94
CA ALA A 102 -32.16 21.40 5.48
C ALA A 102 -32.22 21.39 3.95
N SER A 103 -33.30 21.93 3.40
CA SER A 103 -33.50 22.15 1.96
C SER A 103 -32.50 23.21 1.45
N ALA A 104 -31.45 22.78 0.75
CA ALA A 104 -30.61 23.65 -0.04
C ALA A 104 -31.01 23.52 -1.53
N ALA A 105 -31.08 24.66 -2.23
CA ALA A 105 -31.43 24.74 -3.64
C ALA A 105 -30.58 23.78 -4.49
N ALA A 106 -31.23 22.99 -5.34
CA ALA A 106 -30.61 21.96 -6.15
C ALA A 106 -29.65 22.56 -7.19
N ALA A 107 -28.38 22.61 -6.85
CA ALA A 107 -27.33 22.58 -7.87
C ALA A 107 -27.43 21.23 -8.59
N ALA A 108 -27.33 21.20 -9.93
CA ALA A 108 -27.41 19.97 -10.70
C ALA A 108 -26.42 18.95 -10.12
N VAL A 109 -26.93 17.85 -9.57
CA VAL A 109 -26.10 16.77 -9.04
C VAL A 109 -25.24 16.26 -10.19
N PRO A 110 -23.89 16.23 -10.08
CA PRO A 110 -23.03 15.69 -11.12
C PRO A 110 -23.50 14.29 -11.49
N ALA A 111 -23.64 14.01 -12.79
CA ALA A 111 -24.10 12.70 -13.24
C ALA A 111 -23.04 11.64 -12.90
N VAL A 112 -23.43 10.57 -12.23
CA VAL A 112 -22.58 9.42 -11.99
C VAL A 112 -22.23 8.77 -13.34
N VAL A 113 -20.92 8.60 -13.61
CA VAL A 113 -20.40 7.94 -14.80
C VAL A 113 -20.16 6.46 -14.49
N ALA A 114 -20.88 5.58 -15.22
CA ALA A 114 -20.83 4.14 -14.97
C ALA A 114 -19.41 3.55 -15.20
N ALA A 115 -18.68 4.02 -16.21
CA ALA A 115 -17.31 3.57 -16.48
C ALA A 115 -16.36 3.92 -15.33
N ASP A 116 -16.44 5.15 -14.81
CA ASP A 116 -15.63 5.62 -13.68
C ASP A 116 -15.97 4.82 -12.41
N THR A 117 -17.27 4.62 -12.16
CA THR A 117 -17.75 3.80 -11.05
C THR A 117 -17.20 2.37 -11.12
N CYS A 118 -17.27 1.73 -12.29
CA CYS A 118 -16.74 0.37 -12.49
C CYS A 118 -15.23 0.33 -12.24
N TRP A 119 -14.48 1.31 -12.78
CA TRP A 119 -13.03 1.37 -12.58
C TRP A 119 -12.66 1.51 -11.10
N ILE A 120 -13.32 2.39 -10.36
CA ILE A 120 -13.00 2.61 -8.93
C ILE A 120 -13.48 1.45 -8.05
N LEU A 121 -14.57 0.73 -8.40
CA LEU A 121 -14.96 -0.52 -7.73
C LEU A 121 -13.85 -1.57 -7.85
N ILE A 122 -13.34 -1.80 -9.07
CA ILE A 122 -12.22 -2.73 -9.32
C ILE A 122 -10.96 -2.26 -8.60
N SER A 123 -10.64 -0.97 -8.69
CA SER A 123 -9.46 -0.38 -8.03
C SER A 123 -9.52 -0.53 -6.51
N SER A 124 -10.69 -0.34 -5.90
CA SER A 124 -10.88 -0.54 -4.45
C SER A 124 -10.59 -1.99 -4.03
N ALA A 125 -11.09 -2.96 -4.81
CA ALA A 125 -10.82 -4.37 -4.56
C ALA A 125 -9.32 -4.70 -4.73
N LEU A 126 -8.66 -4.15 -5.75
CA LEU A 126 -7.23 -4.33 -6.00
C LEU A 126 -6.37 -3.75 -4.87
N VAL A 127 -6.71 -2.57 -4.33
CA VAL A 127 -5.94 -1.96 -3.24
C VAL A 127 -6.17 -2.70 -1.91
N LEU A 128 -7.41 -3.16 -1.63
CA LEU A 128 -7.64 -4.01 -0.46
C LEU A 128 -6.84 -5.32 -0.57
N PHE A 129 -6.79 -5.92 -1.76
CA PHE A 129 -5.99 -7.11 -2.06
C PHE A 129 -4.49 -6.88 -1.83
N MET A 130 -3.99 -5.64 -1.94
CA MET A 130 -2.60 -5.32 -1.58
C MET A 130 -2.32 -5.52 -0.11
N THR A 131 -3.24 -5.16 0.80
CA THR A 131 -3.01 -5.34 2.24
C THR A 131 -3.22 -6.79 2.64
N ILE A 132 -4.33 -7.36 2.25
CA ILE A 132 -4.70 -8.75 2.47
C ILE A 132 -5.15 -9.37 1.13
N PRO A 133 -4.37 -10.30 0.56
CA PRO A 133 -3.23 -11.02 1.15
C PRO A 133 -1.83 -10.47 0.80
N GLY A 134 -1.69 -9.47 -0.08
CA GLY A 134 -0.42 -9.09 -0.69
C GLY A 134 0.69 -8.74 0.32
N LEU A 135 0.53 -7.65 1.07
CA LEU A 135 1.50 -7.19 2.07
C LEU A 135 1.69 -8.20 3.20
N ALA A 136 0.57 -8.79 3.65
CA ALA A 136 0.59 -9.81 4.68
C ALA A 136 1.48 -11.00 4.30
N ALA A 137 1.33 -11.53 3.07
CA ALA A 137 2.15 -12.62 2.55
C ALA A 137 3.61 -12.18 2.31
N PHE A 138 3.82 -10.99 1.73
CA PHE A 138 5.16 -10.45 1.49
C PHE A 138 5.98 -10.38 2.78
N TYR A 139 5.42 -9.75 3.83
CA TYR A 139 6.09 -9.62 5.11
C TYR A 139 6.21 -10.94 5.88
N ALA A 140 5.14 -11.76 5.90
CA ALA A 140 5.13 -13.04 6.60
C ALA A 140 6.18 -14.04 6.05
N GLY A 141 6.51 -13.93 4.76
CA GLY A 141 7.59 -14.72 4.16
C GLY A 141 9.00 -14.30 4.55
N LEU A 142 9.18 -13.05 5.01
CA LEU A 142 10.48 -12.46 5.36
C LEU A 142 10.87 -12.63 6.83
N VAL A 143 9.93 -12.94 7.71
CA VAL A 143 10.18 -13.17 9.14
C VAL A 143 10.57 -14.62 9.42
N ARG A 144 11.08 -14.89 10.62
CA ARG A 144 11.28 -16.26 11.09
C ARG A 144 9.97 -17.03 11.08
N ARG A 145 10.02 -18.36 10.80
CA ARG A 145 8.83 -19.22 10.66
C ARG A 145 7.86 -19.18 11.84
N ASN A 146 8.37 -18.94 13.04
CA ASN A 146 7.59 -18.84 14.26
C ASN A 146 6.99 -17.44 14.51
N ASN A 147 7.04 -16.55 13.51
CA ASN A 147 6.42 -15.22 13.53
C ASN A 147 5.51 -14.97 12.30
N THR A 148 5.29 -16.00 11.47
CA THR A 148 4.51 -15.92 10.23
C THR A 148 3.05 -15.52 10.51
N LEU A 149 2.38 -16.22 11.44
CA LEU A 149 0.98 -15.93 11.79
C LEU A 149 0.84 -14.59 12.48
N SER A 150 1.80 -14.19 13.30
CA SER A 150 1.79 -12.89 13.97
C SER A 150 1.75 -11.74 12.97
N VAL A 151 2.48 -11.84 11.85
CA VAL A 151 2.45 -10.83 10.77
C VAL A 151 1.11 -10.86 10.04
N LEU A 152 0.63 -12.06 9.67
CA LEU A 152 -0.65 -12.20 8.97
C LEU A 152 -1.81 -11.61 9.78
N ILE A 153 -1.89 -11.93 11.07
CA ILE A 153 -2.99 -11.44 11.92
C ILE A 153 -2.86 -9.94 12.21
N GLN A 154 -1.66 -9.36 12.30
CA GLN A 154 -1.48 -7.92 12.45
C GLN A 154 -2.02 -7.18 11.22
N CYS A 155 -1.70 -7.62 9.99
CA CYS A 155 -2.23 -7.02 8.77
C CYS A 155 -3.77 -7.14 8.70
N PHE A 156 -4.31 -8.31 9.04
CA PHE A 156 -5.76 -8.54 9.03
C PHE A 156 -6.49 -7.73 10.11
N ALA A 157 -5.97 -7.69 11.32
CA ALA A 157 -6.53 -6.91 12.42
C ALA A 157 -6.50 -5.40 12.12
N LEU A 158 -5.40 -4.89 11.54
CA LEU A 158 -5.33 -3.49 11.09
C LEU A 158 -6.33 -3.22 9.98
N THR A 159 -6.54 -4.15 9.04
CA THR A 159 -7.58 -3.99 8.01
C THR A 159 -8.96 -3.75 8.63
N ALA A 160 -9.37 -4.58 9.57
CA ALA A 160 -10.66 -4.43 10.24
C ALA A 160 -10.73 -3.16 11.11
N HIS A 161 -9.67 -2.92 11.88
CA HIS A 161 -9.62 -1.81 12.82
C HIS A 161 -9.58 -0.44 12.13
N MET A 162 -8.76 -0.27 11.10
CA MET A 162 -8.66 0.98 10.35
C MET A 162 -9.92 1.26 9.54
N SER A 163 -10.60 0.23 9.01
CA SER A 163 -11.92 0.38 8.38
C SER A 163 -12.94 0.96 9.35
N PHE A 164 -12.96 0.48 10.59
CA PHE A 164 -13.86 1.01 11.61
C PHE A 164 -13.50 2.45 12.03
N LEU A 165 -12.22 2.77 12.20
CA LEU A 165 -11.79 4.14 12.50
C LEU A 165 -12.10 5.10 11.34
N TRP A 166 -11.96 4.64 10.10
CA TRP A 166 -12.31 5.41 8.92
C TRP A 166 -13.80 5.74 8.87
N PHE A 167 -14.65 4.75 9.11
CA PHE A 167 -16.11 4.94 9.28
C PHE A 167 -16.40 5.91 10.42
N LEU A 168 -15.79 5.72 11.59
CA LEU A 168 -16.10 6.49 12.78
C LEU A 168 -15.80 7.98 12.59
N CYS A 169 -14.61 8.33 12.14
CA CYS A 169 -14.21 9.74 12.01
C CYS A 169 -13.11 9.99 10.96
N GLY A 170 -12.38 8.98 10.51
CA GLY A 170 -11.23 9.14 9.63
C GLY A 170 -11.61 9.79 8.30
N TYR A 171 -12.71 9.39 7.69
CA TYR A 171 -13.21 10.02 6.47
C TYR A 171 -13.51 11.51 6.68
N SER A 172 -14.18 11.85 7.77
CA SER A 172 -14.48 13.24 8.12
C SER A 172 -13.22 14.08 8.32
N LEU A 173 -12.27 13.58 9.13
CA LEU A 173 -11.01 14.28 9.41
C LEU A 173 -10.10 14.43 8.18
N SER A 174 -10.27 13.58 7.18
CA SER A 174 -9.47 13.61 5.94
C SER A 174 -10.12 14.40 4.80
N PHE A 175 -11.46 14.40 4.69
CA PHE A 175 -12.17 14.91 3.50
C PHE A 175 -13.29 15.91 3.77
N SER A 176 -13.51 16.30 5.03
CA SER A 176 -14.41 17.44 5.30
C SER A 176 -13.75 18.75 4.85
N SER A 177 -14.47 19.54 4.09
CA SER A 177 -14.05 20.88 3.65
C SER A 177 -14.62 22.02 4.51
N VAL A 178 -15.30 21.69 5.61
CA VAL A 178 -15.91 22.69 6.48
C VAL A 178 -14.85 23.59 7.12
N GLY A 179 -14.99 24.89 6.93
CA GLY A 179 -14.04 25.89 7.45
C GLY A 179 -12.78 26.10 6.60
N MET A 180 -12.66 25.38 5.46
CA MET A 180 -11.61 25.62 4.47
C MET A 180 -11.98 26.80 3.56
N THR A 181 -10.98 27.57 3.16
CA THR A 181 -11.11 28.63 2.16
C THR A 181 -9.81 28.67 1.36
N GLU A 182 -9.89 28.56 0.05
CA GLU A 182 -8.73 28.60 -0.85
C GLU A 182 -7.89 29.86 -0.63
N GLY A 183 -6.59 29.68 -0.49
CA GLY A 183 -5.63 30.77 -0.23
C GLY A 183 -5.62 31.30 1.22
N VAL A 184 -6.44 30.75 2.13
CA VAL A 184 -6.49 31.16 3.54
C VAL A 184 -6.12 30.00 4.46
N THR A 185 -4.97 30.12 5.10
CA THR A 185 -4.50 29.07 6.04
C THR A 185 -5.19 29.21 7.39
N THR A 186 -5.97 28.20 7.77
CA THR A 186 -6.65 28.06 9.07
C THR A 186 -6.37 26.70 9.66
N LEU A 187 -6.90 26.37 10.83
CA LEU A 187 -6.81 25.02 11.37
C LEU A 187 -7.47 23.98 10.43
N ALA A 188 -8.57 24.38 9.76
CA ALA A 188 -9.23 23.54 8.79
C ALA A 188 -8.38 23.24 7.53
N SER A 189 -7.27 23.95 7.30
CA SER A 189 -6.33 23.61 6.22
C SER A 189 -5.43 22.40 6.56
N PHE A 190 -5.34 22.01 7.84
CA PHE A 190 -4.47 20.93 8.33
C PHE A 190 -5.23 19.67 8.69
N ILE A 191 -6.52 19.78 9.05
CA ILE A 191 -7.37 18.65 9.43
C ILE A 191 -8.83 18.99 9.16
N GLY A 192 -9.58 18.03 8.62
CA GLY A 192 -11.00 18.17 8.32
C GLY A 192 -11.89 18.30 9.55
N GLY A 193 -13.12 18.79 9.34
CA GLY A 193 -14.15 18.91 10.37
C GLY A 193 -14.75 17.56 10.79
N LEU A 194 -15.81 17.65 11.61
CA LEU A 194 -16.51 16.47 12.16
C LEU A 194 -17.92 16.26 11.54
N ASP A 195 -18.26 16.98 10.49
CA ASP A 195 -19.57 16.96 9.83
C ASP A 195 -19.89 15.64 9.13
N LYS A 196 -18.86 14.85 8.77
CA LYS A 196 -19.01 13.53 8.14
C LYS A 196 -18.72 12.34 9.10
N VAL A 197 -18.69 12.58 10.41
CA VAL A 197 -18.52 11.52 11.43
C VAL A 197 -19.61 10.47 11.28
N GLY A 198 -19.23 9.18 11.35
CA GLY A 198 -20.16 8.06 11.09
C GLY A 198 -20.67 8.03 9.64
N LEU A 199 -19.95 8.64 8.70
CA LEU A 199 -20.34 8.85 7.30
C LEU A 199 -21.64 9.65 7.17
N ALA A 200 -21.90 10.61 8.06
CA ALA A 200 -23.05 11.47 7.99
C ALA A 200 -23.12 12.18 6.62
N GLY A 201 -24.30 12.16 5.99
CA GLY A 201 -24.51 12.73 4.67
C GLY A 201 -24.13 11.83 3.48
N VAL A 202 -23.41 10.74 3.69
CA VAL A 202 -23.12 9.75 2.64
C VAL A 202 -24.40 8.92 2.40
N SER A 203 -24.89 8.95 1.16
CA SER A 203 -26.16 8.32 0.77
C SER A 203 -26.08 7.74 -0.65
N MET A 204 -27.13 7.07 -1.10
CA MET A 204 -27.24 6.58 -2.49
C MET A 204 -27.24 7.70 -3.54
N ALA A 205 -27.52 8.95 -3.12
CA ALA A 205 -27.55 10.11 -4.01
C ALA A 205 -26.31 11.00 -3.90
N SER A 206 -25.47 10.82 -2.86
CA SER A 206 -24.26 11.63 -2.70
C SER A 206 -23.17 11.19 -3.67
N VAL A 207 -22.47 12.17 -4.25
CA VAL A 207 -21.44 11.96 -5.28
C VAL A 207 -20.12 12.62 -4.88
N ALA A 208 -19.00 12.04 -5.33
CA ALA A 208 -17.66 12.59 -5.26
C ALA A 208 -17.09 12.60 -6.68
N GLY A 209 -16.98 13.79 -7.28
CA GLY A 209 -16.64 13.90 -8.69
C GLY A 209 -17.67 13.20 -9.58
N THR A 210 -17.27 12.18 -10.33
CA THR A 210 -18.12 11.41 -11.27
C THR A 210 -18.58 10.06 -10.71
N ILE A 211 -18.30 9.75 -9.44
CA ILE A 211 -18.62 8.46 -8.81
C ILE A 211 -19.49 8.64 -7.55
N PRO A 212 -20.23 7.61 -7.12
CA PRO A 212 -20.92 7.64 -5.83
C PRO A 212 -19.95 7.93 -4.68
N GLU A 213 -20.31 8.83 -3.75
CA GLU A 213 -19.46 9.17 -2.61
C GLU A 213 -19.12 7.95 -1.74
N ALA A 214 -20.07 7.01 -1.58
CA ALA A 214 -19.81 5.77 -0.87
C ALA A 214 -18.65 4.96 -1.46
N LEU A 215 -18.46 5.00 -2.77
CA LEU A 215 -17.35 4.35 -3.44
C LEU A 215 -16.03 5.11 -3.22
N TRP A 216 -16.07 6.45 -3.21
CA TRP A 216 -14.91 7.26 -2.84
C TRP A 216 -14.47 7.00 -1.41
N VAL A 217 -15.43 6.90 -0.45
CA VAL A 217 -15.17 6.49 0.93
C VAL A 217 -14.46 5.15 1.00
N LEU A 218 -14.97 4.15 0.25
CA LEU A 218 -14.38 2.80 0.21
C LEU A 218 -12.96 2.82 -0.39
N TYR A 219 -12.76 3.52 -1.49
CA TYR A 219 -11.47 3.61 -2.15
C TYR A 219 -10.42 4.25 -1.23
N GLN A 220 -10.72 5.39 -0.63
CA GLN A 220 -9.82 6.09 0.28
C GLN A 220 -9.60 5.33 1.61
N MET A 221 -10.60 4.55 2.06
CA MET A 221 -10.46 3.64 3.19
C MET A 221 -9.32 2.63 2.97
N THR A 222 -9.14 2.12 1.75
CA THR A 222 -8.09 1.14 1.46
C THR A 222 -6.69 1.71 1.64
N PHE A 223 -6.49 3.02 1.40
CA PHE A 223 -5.23 3.73 1.68
C PHE A 223 -5.01 3.94 3.19
N ALA A 224 -6.07 4.28 3.92
CA ALA A 224 -6.05 4.38 5.39
C ALA A 224 -5.73 3.03 6.06
N ILE A 225 -6.08 1.92 5.41
CA ILE A 225 -5.77 0.56 5.86
C ILE A 225 -4.30 0.21 5.62
N ILE A 226 -3.81 0.38 4.37
CA ILE A 226 -2.48 -0.09 3.99
C ILE A 226 -1.37 0.73 4.62
N THR A 227 -1.56 2.04 4.82
CA THR A 227 -0.50 2.93 5.29
C THR A 227 0.08 2.53 6.64
N PRO A 228 -0.71 2.34 7.72
CA PRO A 228 -0.17 1.84 8.99
C PRO A 228 0.29 0.38 8.90
N ALA A 229 -0.30 -0.44 8.01
CA ALA A 229 0.13 -1.81 7.81
C ALA A 229 1.56 -1.91 7.24
N LEU A 230 2.01 -0.93 6.46
CA LEU A 230 3.40 -0.87 6.00
C LEU A 230 4.39 -0.80 7.16
N MET A 231 4.07 -0.08 8.24
CA MET A 231 4.96 0.03 9.41
C MET A 231 5.21 -1.29 10.12
N ILE A 232 4.31 -2.29 9.97
CA ILE A 232 4.48 -3.62 10.57
C ILE A 232 5.86 -4.19 10.23
N GLY A 233 6.38 -3.97 9.01
CA GLY A 233 7.69 -4.45 8.59
C GLY A 233 8.85 -4.04 9.51
N SER A 234 8.74 -2.91 10.22
CA SER A 234 9.73 -2.47 11.20
C SER A 234 9.39 -2.90 12.64
N LEU A 235 8.17 -3.39 12.89
CA LEU A 235 7.69 -3.76 14.23
C LEU A 235 7.80 -5.27 14.50
N VAL A 236 7.92 -6.07 13.44
CA VAL A 236 7.88 -7.53 13.47
C VAL A 236 8.82 -8.14 14.49
N GLU A 237 8.43 -9.30 15.00
CA GLU A 237 9.17 -10.17 15.90
C GLU A 237 9.41 -9.63 17.31
N ARG A 238 9.18 -8.33 17.60
CA ARG A 238 9.54 -7.71 18.89
C ARG A 238 8.50 -6.77 19.51
N MET A 239 7.46 -6.34 18.77
CA MET A 239 6.43 -5.47 19.34
C MET A 239 5.20 -6.28 19.77
N LYS A 240 4.62 -5.95 20.95
CA LYS A 240 3.39 -6.57 21.45
C LYS A 240 2.24 -6.29 20.50
N PHE A 241 1.37 -7.27 20.26
CA PHE A 241 0.20 -7.12 19.37
C PHE A 241 -0.70 -5.94 19.76
N ASN A 242 -1.05 -5.81 21.05
CA ASN A 242 -1.86 -4.69 21.53
C ASN A 242 -1.14 -3.34 21.38
N ALA A 243 0.19 -3.32 21.48
CA ALA A 243 0.96 -2.09 21.26
C ALA A 243 0.97 -1.69 19.78
N VAL A 244 1.02 -2.64 18.84
CA VAL A 244 0.85 -2.37 17.40
C VAL A 244 -0.51 -1.71 17.16
N MET A 245 -1.58 -2.24 17.73
CA MET A 245 -2.94 -1.70 17.55
C MET A 245 -3.07 -0.27 18.13
N TRP A 246 -2.57 -0.02 19.33
CA TRP A 246 -2.60 1.31 19.94
C TRP A 246 -1.71 2.32 19.20
N PHE A 247 -0.50 1.92 18.83
CA PHE A 247 0.41 2.78 18.08
C PHE A 247 -0.21 3.21 16.75
N CYS A 248 -0.70 2.25 15.95
CA CYS A 248 -1.32 2.56 14.67
C CYS A 248 -2.59 3.42 14.85
N THR A 249 -3.41 3.18 15.90
CA THR A 249 -4.57 4.03 16.19
C THR A 249 -4.17 5.48 16.46
N LEU A 250 -3.25 5.72 17.38
CA LEU A 250 -2.80 7.08 17.73
C LEU A 250 -2.14 7.75 16.51
N TRP A 251 -1.38 6.97 15.75
CA TRP A 251 -0.66 7.44 14.56
C TRP A 251 -1.63 7.85 13.43
N MET A 252 -2.77 7.16 13.26
CA MET A 252 -3.79 7.58 12.30
C MET A 252 -4.29 8.99 12.60
N PHE A 253 -4.61 9.29 13.86
CA PHE A 253 -5.06 10.62 14.25
C PHE A 253 -3.96 11.69 14.18
N ALA A 254 -2.75 11.34 14.59
CA ALA A 254 -1.66 12.29 14.67
C ALA A 254 -0.93 12.50 13.33
N VAL A 255 -0.96 11.54 12.40
CA VAL A 255 -0.16 11.60 11.17
C VAL A 255 -1.02 11.40 9.92
N TYR A 256 -1.72 10.27 9.81
CA TYR A 256 -2.35 9.91 8.54
C TYR A 256 -3.50 10.84 8.16
N PHE A 257 -4.48 11.07 9.05
CA PHE A 257 -5.63 11.91 8.73
C PHE A 257 -5.21 13.35 8.42
N PRO A 258 -4.32 14.00 9.20
CA PRO A 258 -3.80 15.31 8.83
C PRO A 258 -3.04 15.33 7.50
N ALA A 259 -2.15 14.37 7.25
CA ALA A 259 -1.39 14.32 6.00
C ALA A 259 -2.31 14.10 4.79
N CYS A 260 -3.28 13.20 4.90
CA CYS A 260 -4.30 12.95 3.89
C CYS A 260 -5.10 14.22 3.59
N HIS A 261 -5.55 14.92 4.64
CA HIS A 261 -6.30 16.17 4.50
C HIS A 261 -5.48 17.27 3.84
N MET A 262 -4.26 17.52 4.31
CA MET A 262 -3.39 18.57 3.77
C MET A 262 -3.10 18.40 2.27
N VAL A 263 -2.98 17.15 1.80
CA VAL A 263 -2.62 16.83 0.42
C VAL A 263 -3.85 16.64 -0.46
N TRP A 264 -4.87 15.92 0.01
CA TRP A 264 -6.01 15.47 -0.80
C TRP A 264 -7.36 16.06 -0.37
N GLY A 265 -7.38 16.94 0.64
CA GLY A 265 -8.61 17.57 1.13
C GLY A 265 -9.25 18.57 0.15
N GLY A 266 -8.57 18.91 -0.94
CA GLY A 266 -9.07 19.86 -1.94
C GLY A 266 -8.65 21.31 -1.69
N ALA A 267 -9.30 22.26 -2.36
CA ALA A 267 -9.02 23.69 -2.23
C ALA A 267 -9.19 24.18 -0.79
N GLY A 268 -8.22 24.93 -0.27
CA GLY A 268 -8.12 25.36 1.12
C GLY A 268 -7.31 24.42 2.03
N ALA A 269 -6.97 23.19 1.57
CA ALA A 269 -6.04 22.32 2.27
C ALA A 269 -4.58 22.77 2.07
N PHE A 270 -3.77 22.69 3.11
CA PHE A 270 -2.47 23.36 3.20
C PHE A 270 -1.52 23.06 2.04
N PHE A 271 -1.29 21.79 1.74
CA PHE A 271 -0.41 21.40 0.64
C PHE A 271 -1.07 21.49 -0.74
N ALA A 272 -2.40 21.29 -0.81
CA ALA A 272 -3.14 21.43 -2.05
C ALA A 272 -3.08 22.88 -2.56
N ASP A 273 -3.30 23.88 -1.69
CA ASP A 273 -3.21 25.30 -2.03
C ASP A 273 -1.79 25.75 -2.42
N MET A 274 -0.76 25.07 -1.93
CA MET A 274 0.63 25.29 -2.34
C MET A 274 0.93 24.70 -3.73
N GLY A 275 0.04 23.90 -4.30
CA GLY A 275 0.24 23.20 -5.56
C GLY A 275 1.14 21.94 -5.43
N VAL A 276 1.16 21.32 -4.26
CA VAL A 276 1.83 20.03 -4.06
C VAL A 276 1.17 18.96 -4.92
N LEU A 277 1.97 18.19 -5.63
CA LEU A 277 1.54 17.05 -6.41
C LEU A 277 1.86 15.76 -5.63
N ASP A 278 0.83 14.96 -5.41
CA ASP A 278 0.95 13.61 -4.88
C ASP A 278 -0.20 12.76 -5.44
N PHE A 279 0.06 12.06 -6.54
CA PHE A 279 -0.97 11.37 -7.31
C PHE A 279 -1.66 10.26 -6.53
N ALA A 280 -0.86 9.45 -5.85
CA ALA A 280 -1.39 8.25 -5.18
C ALA A 280 -0.78 7.98 -3.79
N GLY A 281 0.01 8.91 -3.21
CA GLY A 281 0.46 8.77 -1.83
C GLY A 281 1.96 8.62 -1.62
N GLY A 282 2.78 9.26 -2.45
CA GLY A 282 4.20 9.39 -2.14
C GLY A 282 4.46 10.07 -0.80
N ILE A 283 3.71 11.14 -0.53
CA ILE A 283 3.74 11.87 0.74
C ILE A 283 2.82 11.17 1.76
N VAL A 284 1.52 11.04 1.41
CA VAL A 284 0.48 10.60 2.34
C VAL A 284 0.70 9.17 2.84
N VAL A 285 1.24 8.28 2.00
CA VAL A 285 1.43 6.86 2.33
C VAL A 285 2.91 6.55 2.57
N HIS A 286 3.78 6.77 1.57
CA HIS A 286 5.12 6.21 1.62
C HIS A 286 6.08 6.98 2.52
N ILE A 287 6.10 8.32 2.47
CA ILE A 287 6.93 9.13 3.39
C ILE A 287 6.45 8.94 4.82
N THR A 288 5.14 9.05 5.07
CA THR A 288 4.60 8.94 6.42
C THR A 288 4.84 7.55 7.02
N ALA A 289 4.52 6.47 6.30
CA ALA A 289 4.76 5.11 6.78
C ALA A 289 6.26 4.80 6.95
N GLY A 290 7.11 5.20 6.00
CA GLY A 290 8.54 4.93 6.05
C GLY A 290 9.25 5.66 7.19
N ILE A 291 8.92 6.94 7.43
CA ILE A 291 9.46 7.71 8.56
C ILE A 291 8.89 7.18 9.89
N GLY A 292 7.59 6.88 9.96
CA GLY A 292 6.98 6.26 11.13
C GLY A 292 7.64 4.93 11.50
N ALA A 293 7.94 4.11 10.50
CA ALA A 293 8.66 2.84 10.63
C ALA A 293 10.10 3.03 11.14
N LEU A 294 10.84 4.00 10.59
CA LEU A 294 12.20 4.31 11.04
C LEU A 294 12.22 4.72 12.52
N VAL A 295 11.34 5.65 12.92
CA VAL A 295 11.23 6.10 14.31
C VAL A 295 10.86 4.95 15.23
N ALA A 296 9.94 4.08 14.80
CA ALA A 296 9.55 2.91 15.57
C ALA A 296 10.68 1.87 15.70
N ALA A 297 11.42 1.63 14.61
CA ALA A 297 12.61 0.76 14.64
C ALA A 297 13.67 1.27 15.64
N MET A 298 13.94 2.57 15.62
CA MET A 298 14.90 3.20 16.56
C MET A 298 14.39 3.17 17.99
N TYR A 299 13.08 3.37 18.21
CA TYR A 299 12.47 3.34 19.54
C TYR A 299 12.48 1.94 20.17
N LEU A 300 12.16 0.93 19.39
CA LEU A 300 12.14 -0.48 19.83
C LEU A 300 13.55 -1.03 20.08
N GLY A 301 14.55 -0.52 19.37
CA GLY A 301 15.90 -1.08 19.35
C GLY A 301 16.00 -2.36 18.50
N PRO A 302 17.21 -2.94 18.38
CA PRO A 302 17.43 -4.12 17.55
C PRO A 302 16.75 -5.36 18.13
N ARG A 303 16.38 -6.31 17.25
CA ARG A 303 15.97 -7.67 17.62
C ARG A 303 17.17 -8.41 18.22
N LYS A 304 16.91 -9.40 19.06
CA LYS A 304 17.97 -10.29 19.58
C LYS A 304 18.73 -11.00 18.47
N ASP A 305 18.01 -11.43 17.45
CA ASP A 305 18.57 -11.96 16.22
C ASP A 305 18.17 -11.04 15.05
N ALA A 306 19.00 -10.05 14.79
CA ALA A 306 18.78 -9.08 13.73
C ALA A 306 19.11 -9.62 12.33
N LYS A 307 19.62 -10.87 12.21
CA LYS A 307 19.82 -11.49 10.90
C LYS A 307 18.48 -11.72 10.22
N ILE A 308 18.44 -11.48 8.92
CA ILE A 308 17.24 -11.75 8.12
C ILE A 308 17.12 -13.25 7.94
N HIS A 309 16.17 -13.85 8.63
CA HIS A 309 15.78 -15.24 8.46
C HIS A 309 14.54 -15.34 7.61
N GLN A 310 14.70 -15.48 6.30
CA GLN A 310 13.59 -15.63 5.37
C GLN A 310 12.88 -16.98 5.63
N GLY A 311 11.75 -16.91 6.31
CA GLY A 311 10.98 -18.12 6.67
C GLY A 311 10.40 -18.84 5.45
N ASN A 312 9.96 -18.06 4.43
CA ASN A 312 9.33 -18.61 3.23
C ASN A 312 9.39 -17.64 2.04
N LEU A 313 10.44 -17.72 1.23
CA LEU A 313 10.60 -16.87 0.04
C LEU A 313 9.53 -17.07 -1.04
N VAL A 314 8.87 -18.25 -1.09
CA VAL A 314 7.74 -18.46 -2.01
C VAL A 314 6.56 -17.58 -1.61
N LEU A 315 6.28 -17.50 -0.31
CA LEU A 315 5.23 -16.60 0.22
C LEU A 315 5.57 -15.13 -0.06
N THR A 316 6.83 -14.74 0.13
CA THR A 316 7.33 -13.39 -0.22
C THR A 316 7.12 -13.08 -1.69
N PHE A 317 7.49 -14.00 -2.58
CA PHE A 317 7.32 -13.82 -4.03
C PHE A 317 5.85 -13.68 -4.43
N LEU A 318 4.98 -14.53 -3.90
CA LEU A 318 3.53 -14.44 -4.14
C LEU A 318 2.96 -13.12 -3.62
N GLY A 319 3.36 -12.70 -2.41
CA GLY A 319 2.97 -11.40 -1.86
C GLY A 319 3.42 -10.23 -2.71
N THR A 320 4.65 -10.27 -3.23
CA THR A 320 5.17 -9.25 -4.17
C THR A 320 4.34 -9.18 -5.44
N ALA A 321 4.00 -10.33 -6.03
CA ALA A 321 3.17 -10.40 -7.24
C ALA A 321 1.77 -9.81 -7.00
N MET A 322 1.17 -10.10 -5.83
CA MET A 322 -0.13 -9.56 -5.43
C MET A 322 -0.06 -8.04 -5.20
N LEU A 323 1.01 -7.54 -4.58
CA LEU A 323 1.26 -6.11 -4.42
C LEU A 323 1.42 -5.42 -5.77
N TRP A 324 2.19 -5.98 -6.70
CA TRP A 324 2.39 -5.40 -8.03
C TRP A 324 1.07 -5.27 -8.81
N VAL A 325 0.30 -6.34 -8.88
CA VAL A 325 -1.01 -6.32 -9.55
C VAL A 325 -1.96 -5.33 -8.87
N GLY A 326 -2.01 -5.32 -7.54
CA GLY A 326 -2.84 -4.38 -6.77
C GLY A 326 -2.45 -2.91 -7.00
N TRP A 327 -1.18 -2.64 -7.32
CA TRP A 327 -0.71 -1.28 -7.57
C TRP A 327 -1.29 -0.63 -8.83
N PHE A 328 -1.83 -1.42 -9.77
CA PHE A 328 -2.64 -0.86 -10.86
C PHE A 328 -3.90 -0.18 -10.33
N GLY A 329 -4.57 -0.77 -9.34
CA GLY A 329 -5.68 -0.12 -8.65
C GLY A 329 -5.22 1.05 -7.78
N PHE A 330 -4.08 0.91 -7.10
CA PHE A 330 -3.51 1.94 -6.24
C PHE A 330 -3.19 3.23 -7.04
N ASN A 331 -2.41 3.12 -8.10
CA ASN A 331 -2.02 4.28 -8.91
C ASN A 331 -3.08 4.61 -9.97
N GLY A 332 -3.53 3.65 -10.76
CA GLY A 332 -4.51 3.89 -11.82
C GLY A 332 -5.88 4.32 -11.28
N GLY A 333 -6.30 3.79 -10.13
CA GLY A 333 -7.52 4.20 -9.44
C GLY A 333 -7.46 5.63 -8.92
N SER A 334 -6.26 6.14 -8.56
CA SER A 334 -6.07 7.51 -8.08
C SER A 334 -6.35 8.61 -9.12
N ALA A 335 -6.53 8.21 -10.40
CA ALA A 335 -7.09 9.12 -11.41
C ALA A 335 -8.56 9.51 -11.13
N GLY A 336 -9.25 8.80 -10.25
CA GLY A 336 -10.66 9.04 -9.92
C GLY A 336 -11.66 8.69 -11.03
N ALA A 337 -11.19 8.31 -12.22
CA ALA A 337 -12.00 8.05 -13.40
C ALA A 337 -11.35 7.03 -14.35
N ALA A 338 -12.14 6.37 -15.20
CA ALA A 338 -11.68 5.55 -16.32
C ALA A 338 -11.22 6.44 -17.49
N SER A 339 -10.01 6.97 -17.39
CA SER A 339 -9.49 8.02 -18.26
C SER A 339 -8.13 7.67 -18.86
N ALA A 340 -7.66 8.50 -19.81
CA ALA A 340 -6.28 8.42 -20.30
C ALA A 340 -5.27 8.57 -19.16
N GLY A 341 -5.55 9.40 -18.15
CA GLY A 341 -4.72 9.55 -16.94
C GLY A 341 -4.59 8.24 -16.17
N ALA A 342 -5.68 7.48 -16.00
CA ALA A 342 -5.64 6.16 -15.38
C ALA A 342 -4.78 5.18 -16.17
N ALA A 343 -4.91 5.16 -17.51
CA ALA A 343 -4.12 4.30 -18.39
C ALA A 343 -2.62 4.64 -18.33
N PHE A 344 -2.27 5.93 -18.36
CA PHE A 344 -0.88 6.38 -18.21
C PHE A 344 -0.32 6.05 -16.84
N ALA A 345 -1.10 6.21 -15.77
CA ALA A 345 -0.68 5.85 -14.41
C ALA A 345 -0.38 4.35 -14.29
N CYS A 346 -1.20 3.49 -14.89
CA CYS A 346 -0.94 2.05 -14.97
C CYS A 346 0.34 1.75 -15.75
N LEU A 347 0.53 2.38 -16.92
CA LEU A 347 1.74 2.21 -17.73
C LEU A 347 3.00 2.66 -16.99
N ALA A 348 2.97 3.84 -16.37
CA ALA A 348 4.09 4.37 -15.59
C ALA A 348 4.43 3.44 -14.42
N THR A 349 3.42 2.90 -13.73
CA THR A 349 3.57 1.93 -12.65
C THR A 349 4.29 0.67 -13.13
N GLN A 350 3.86 0.10 -14.27
CA GLN A 350 4.48 -1.08 -14.86
C GLN A 350 5.93 -0.83 -15.25
N LEU A 351 6.22 0.29 -15.91
CA LEU A 351 7.56 0.61 -16.38
C LEU A 351 8.54 0.81 -15.23
N SER A 352 8.16 1.61 -14.22
CA SER A 352 9.03 1.89 -13.08
C SER A 352 9.37 0.62 -12.29
N ALA A 353 8.39 -0.20 -11.98
CA ALA A 353 8.59 -1.48 -11.27
C ALA A 353 9.49 -2.43 -12.06
N SER A 354 9.26 -2.56 -13.37
CA SER A 354 10.05 -3.44 -14.25
C SER A 354 11.51 -2.99 -14.34
N VAL A 355 11.74 -1.70 -14.53
CA VAL A 355 13.11 -1.15 -14.61
C VAL A 355 13.83 -1.30 -13.27
N ALA A 356 13.17 -1.00 -12.15
CA ALA A 356 13.76 -1.17 -10.83
C ALA A 356 14.15 -2.63 -10.57
N ALA A 357 13.27 -3.59 -10.89
CA ALA A 357 13.55 -5.01 -10.78
C ALA A 357 14.76 -5.43 -11.64
N MET A 358 14.81 -4.99 -12.89
CA MET A 358 15.92 -5.31 -13.80
C MET A 358 17.26 -4.75 -13.32
N VAL A 359 17.28 -3.48 -12.92
CA VAL A 359 18.52 -2.78 -12.51
C VAL A 359 19.10 -3.38 -11.24
N TRP A 360 18.27 -3.61 -10.22
CA TRP A 360 18.74 -4.20 -8.96
C TRP A 360 19.18 -5.65 -9.16
N THR A 361 18.41 -6.44 -9.94
CA THR A 361 18.79 -7.82 -10.28
C THR A 361 20.14 -7.87 -11.02
N ALA A 362 20.36 -6.97 -11.98
CA ALA A 362 21.65 -6.87 -12.66
C ALA A 362 22.79 -6.52 -11.69
N TRP A 363 22.53 -5.64 -10.74
CA TRP A 363 23.49 -5.30 -9.69
C TRP A 363 23.82 -6.51 -8.80
N ASP A 364 22.80 -7.27 -8.36
CA ASP A 364 23.03 -8.49 -7.57
C ASP A 364 23.87 -9.54 -8.33
N VAL A 365 23.68 -9.67 -9.64
CA VAL A 365 24.49 -10.55 -10.49
C VAL A 365 25.93 -10.05 -10.56
N ILE A 366 26.16 -8.73 -10.70
CA ILE A 366 27.50 -8.16 -10.75
C ILE A 366 28.25 -8.36 -9.41
N GLU A 367 27.59 -8.12 -8.28
CA GLU A 367 28.21 -8.23 -6.96
C GLU A 367 28.35 -9.68 -6.49
N ASN A 368 27.31 -10.49 -6.66
CA ASN A 368 27.19 -11.79 -6.01
C ASN A 368 27.23 -12.98 -7.00
N GLY A 369 27.28 -12.70 -8.30
CA GLY A 369 27.29 -13.71 -9.37
C GLY A 369 25.96 -14.47 -9.52
N LYS A 370 24.88 -14.06 -8.83
CA LYS A 370 23.59 -14.76 -8.81
C LYS A 370 22.42 -13.79 -8.70
N VAL A 371 21.28 -14.18 -9.28
CA VAL A 371 20.00 -13.49 -9.08
C VAL A 371 19.48 -13.77 -7.67
N SER A 372 19.07 -12.71 -6.97
CA SER A 372 18.39 -12.79 -5.68
C SER A 372 16.87 -12.66 -5.88
N VAL A 373 16.11 -13.67 -5.44
CA VAL A 373 14.63 -13.56 -5.41
C VAL A 373 14.18 -12.44 -4.49
N LEU A 374 14.77 -12.35 -3.29
CA LEU A 374 14.49 -11.27 -2.35
C LEU A 374 14.83 -9.90 -2.94
N GLY A 375 16.05 -9.77 -3.51
CA GLY A 375 16.49 -8.51 -4.14
C GLY A 375 15.54 -8.06 -5.24
N THR A 376 15.14 -8.97 -6.14
CA THR A 376 14.20 -8.67 -7.23
C THR A 376 12.81 -8.26 -6.70
N CYS A 377 12.30 -8.96 -5.68
CA CYS A 377 11.04 -8.61 -5.01
C CYS A 377 11.09 -7.22 -4.38
N THR A 378 12.12 -6.94 -3.58
CA THR A 378 12.31 -5.64 -2.92
C THR A 378 12.46 -4.51 -3.94
N ALA A 379 13.23 -4.74 -5.01
CA ALA A 379 13.40 -3.79 -6.10
C ALA A 379 12.10 -3.42 -6.80
N SER A 380 11.24 -4.43 -7.07
CA SER A 380 9.93 -4.19 -7.67
C SER A 380 9.10 -3.23 -6.80
N ILE A 381 9.05 -3.48 -5.49
CA ILE A 381 8.32 -2.63 -4.54
C ILE A 381 8.93 -1.23 -4.45
N ALA A 382 10.26 -1.11 -4.49
CA ALA A 382 10.93 0.19 -4.50
C ALA A 382 10.54 1.02 -5.75
N GLY A 383 10.50 0.40 -6.93
CA GLY A 383 10.02 1.04 -8.15
C GLY A 383 8.55 1.46 -8.10
N LEU A 384 7.70 0.61 -7.51
CA LEU A 384 6.29 0.90 -7.29
C LEU A 384 6.08 2.05 -6.30
N ALA A 385 6.81 2.08 -5.19
CA ALA A 385 6.72 3.14 -4.20
C ALA A 385 7.20 4.50 -4.76
N ALA A 386 8.32 4.50 -5.50
CA ALA A 386 8.88 5.73 -6.06
C ALA A 386 8.02 6.35 -7.15
N ILE A 387 7.35 5.55 -8.00
CA ILE A 387 6.46 6.09 -9.04
C ILE A 387 5.13 6.59 -8.49
N THR A 388 4.71 6.15 -7.32
CA THR A 388 3.40 6.43 -6.74
C THR A 388 3.02 7.92 -6.71
N PRO A 389 3.86 8.86 -6.27
CA PRO A 389 3.50 10.29 -6.30
C PRO A 389 3.39 10.85 -7.72
N ALA A 390 4.03 10.20 -8.70
CA ALA A 390 4.26 10.72 -10.03
C ALA A 390 3.45 10.02 -11.13
N ALA A 391 2.78 8.91 -10.83
CA ALA A 391 2.23 7.98 -11.82
C ALA A 391 1.29 8.64 -12.84
N GLY A 392 0.50 9.62 -12.44
CA GLY A 392 -0.40 10.37 -13.32
C GLY A 392 0.18 11.65 -13.91
N PHE A 393 1.43 12.01 -13.55
CA PHE A 393 2.04 13.27 -13.96
C PHE A 393 3.25 13.12 -14.88
N VAL A 394 3.82 11.91 -14.99
CA VAL A 394 5.02 11.65 -15.79
C VAL A 394 4.73 10.73 -16.98
N GLY A 395 5.41 10.99 -18.09
CA GLY A 395 5.37 10.13 -19.26
C GLY A 395 6.24 8.87 -19.11
N PRO A 396 6.28 7.99 -20.14
CA PRO A 396 7.00 6.72 -20.08
C PRO A 396 8.49 6.86 -19.78
N VAL A 397 9.15 7.89 -20.33
CA VAL A 397 10.59 8.15 -20.08
C VAL A 397 10.80 8.53 -18.61
N GLY A 398 9.94 9.40 -18.06
CA GLY A 398 9.97 9.77 -16.63
C GLY A 398 9.78 8.54 -15.73
N ALA A 399 8.88 7.63 -16.08
CA ALA A 399 8.66 6.39 -15.34
C ALA A 399 9.89 5.46 -15.35
N VAL A 400 10.57 5.32 -16.49
CA VAL A 400 11.83 4.56 -16.63
C VAL A 400 12.92 5.16 -15.75
N LEU A 401 13.10 6.50 -15.79
CA LEU A 401 14.07 7.21 -14.95
C LEU A 401 13.75 7.05 -13.46
N MET A 402 12.47 7.10 -13.08
CA MET A 402 12.04 6.88 -11.71
C MET A 402 12.41 5.48 -11.22
N GLY A 403 12.15 4.44 -12.03
CA GLY A 403 12.52 3.06 -11.73
C GLY A 403 14.04 2.87 -11.59
N LEU A 404 14.82 3.48 -12.48
CA LEU A 404 16.28 3.45 -12.43
C LEU A 404 16.82 4.09 -11.13
N CYS A 405 16.37 5.31 -10.84
CA CYS A 405 16.81 6.03 -9.63
C CYS A 405 16.37 5.29 -8.35
N SER A 406 15.16 4.75 -8.32
CA SER A 406 14.68 4.01 -7.14
C SER A 406 15.50 2.76 -6.86
N ALA A 407 15.86 1.98 -7.89
CA ALA A 407 16.70 0.79 -7.73
C ALA A 407 18.05 1.12 -7.07
N ILE A 408 18.67 2.23 -7.47
CA ILE A 408 19.97 2.64 -6.95
C ILE A 408 19.85 3.19 -5.54
N VAL A 409 18.94 4.17 -5.35
CA VAL A 409 18.84 4.92 -4.08
C VAL A 409 18.24 4.07 -2.98
N CYS A 410 17.12 3.36 -3.25
CA CYS A 410 16.50 2.52 -2.23
C CYS A 410 17.42 1.37 -1.82
N ARG A 411 18.16 0.74 -2.78
CA ARG A 411 19.15 -0.28 -2.45
C ARG A 411 20.23 0.27 -1.53
N PHE A 412 20.79 1.43 -1.85
CA PHE A 412 21.81 2.06 -1.02
C PHE A 412 21.33 2.32 0.42
N PHE A 413 20.08 2.77 0.59
CA PHE A 413 19.51 3.01 1.91
C PHE A 413 19.15 1.73 2.65
N SER A 414 18.64 0.70 1.96
CA SER A 414 18.29 -0.59 2.56
C SER A 414 19.50 -1.46 2.92
N THR A 415 20.69 -1.15 2.38
CA THR A 415 21.94 -1.87 2.67
C THR A 415 22.91 -0.97 3.40
N THR A 416 23.66 -0.15 2.68
CA THR A 416 24.81 0.64 3.18
C THR A 416 24.43 1.60 4.31
N VAL A 417 23.33 2.35 4.15
CA VAL A 417 22.89 3.32 5.18
C VAL A 417 22.38 2.59 6.42
N LYS A 418 21.55 1.57 6.24
CA LYS A 418 21.03 0.75 7.31
C LYS A 418 22.14 0.11 8.15
N GLU A 419 23.13 -0.50 7.49
CA GLU A 419 24.30 -1.10 8.15
C GLU A 419 25.14 -0.06 8.89
N LYS A 420 25.42 1.08 8.25
CA LYS A 420 26.24 2.15 8.82
C LYS A 420 25.65 2.76 10.08
N PHE A 421 24.32 2.96 10.13
CA PHE A 421 23.63 3.57 11.27
C PHE A 421 23.08 2.55 12.26
N GLY A 422 23.06 1.26 11.90
CA GLY A 422 22.73 0.15 12.80
C GLY A 422 21.28 0.12 13.28
N TYR A 423 20.33 0.76 12.59
CA TYR A 423 18.92 0.66 12.93
C TYR A 423 18.31 -0.62 12.37
N ASP A 424 17.53 -1.32 13.20
CA ASP A 424 16.88 -2.57 12.80
C ASP A 424 15.49 -2.32 12.21
N ASP A 425 15.44 -1.74 11.02
CA ASP A 425 14.27 -1.73 10.16
C ASP A 425 14.18 -3.10 9.46
N ALA A 426 13.45 -4.03 10.09
CA ALA A 426 13.56 -5.46 9.80
C ALA A 426 13.29 -5.80 8.33
N LEU A 427 12.30 -5.18 7.71
CA LEU A 427 11.84 -5.47 6.34
C LEU A 427 11.98 -4.26 5.40
N ASP A 428 12.96 -3.39 5.67
CA ASP A 428 13.36 -2.26 4.82
C ASP A 428 12.25 -1.25 4.49
N VAL A 429 11.31 -1.04 5.42
CA VAL A 429 10.16 -0.13 5.22
C VAL A 429 10.63 1.30 4.97
N PHE A 430 11.60 1.80 5.74
CA PHE A 430 12.18 3.11 5.51
C PHE A 430 12.95 3.17 4.18
N GLY A 431 13.82 2.19 3.91
CA GLY A 431 14.65 2.16 2.71
C GLY A 431 13.84 2.06 1.41
N VAL A 432 12.72 1.35 1.44
CA VAL A 432 11.83 1.15 0.27
C VAL A 432 10.76 2.23 0.19
N HIS A 433 9.94 2.38 1.24
CA HIS A 433 8.79 3.29 1.21
C HIS A 433 9.18 4.73 1.57
N GLY A 434 9.90 4.95 2.68
CA GLY A 434 10.31 6.28 3.10
C GLY A 434 11.19 6.95 2.06
N VAL A 435 12.28 6.29 1.69
CA VAL A 435 13.24 6.80 0.70
C VAL A 435 12.64 6.81 -0.70
N GLY A 436 11.91 5.77 -1.11
CA GLY A 436 11.24 5.71 -2.42
C GLY A 436 10.19 6.79 -2.57
N GLY A 437 9.32 7.01 -1.58
CA GLY A 437 8.34 8.08 -1.58
C GLY A 437 8.98 9.47 -1.61
N PHE A 438 10.04 9.69 -0.84
CA PHE A 438 10.78 10.95 -0.81
C PHE A 438 11.45 11.24 -2.17
N LEU A 439 12.17 10.25 -2.71
CA LEU A 439 12.80 10.32 -4.02
C LEU A 439 11.77 10.62 -5.12
N GLY A 440 10.67 9.85 -5.14
CA GLY A 440 9.62 10.00 -6.13
C GLY A 440 8.96 11.36 -6.07
N THR A 441 8.67 11.86 -4.87
CA THR A 441 8.08 13.19 -4.66
C THR A 441 9.00 14.31 -5.16
N ILE A 442 10.30 14.22 -4.94
CA ILE A 442 11.26 15.24 -5.43
C ILE A 442 11.43 15.15 -6.94
N LEU A 443 11.65 13.96 -7.48
CA LEU A 443 11.84 13.75 -8.92
C LEU A 443 10.59 14.13 -9.72
N LEU A 444 9.40 13.98 -9.15
CA LEU A 444 8.15 14.44 -9.74
C LEU A 444 8.23 15.93 -10.10
N GLY A 445 8.78 16.77 -9.23
CA GLY A 445 8.92 18.21 -9.48
C GLY A 445 9.71 18.54 -10.75
N VAL A 446 10.59 17.64 -11.17
CA VAL A 446 11.39 17.75 -12.40
C VAL A 446 10.70 17.05 -13.56
N LEU A 447 10.33 15.78 -13.39
CA LEU A 447 9.89 14.87 -14.45
C LEU A 447 8.43 15.12 -14.93
N ALA A 448 7.63 15.86 -14.14
CA ALA A 448 6.28 16.24 -14.56
C ALA A 448 6.26 17.31 -15.66
N SER A 449 7.39 17.96 -15.92
CA SER A 449 7.49 19.00 -16.95
C SER A 449 7.25 18.45 -18.35
N PRO A 450 6.44 19.14 -19.20
CA PRO A 450 6.22 18.77 -20.60
C PRO A 450 7.52 18.69 -21.41
N ALA A 451 8.55 19.48 -21.07
CA ALA A 451 9.87 19.41 -21.69
C ALA A 451 10.57 18.04 -21.52
N LEU A 452 10.18 17.27 -20.51
CA LEU A 452 10.66 15.92 -20.23
C LEU A 452 9.58 14.84 -20.50
N GLY A 453 8.50 15.20 -21.21
CA GLY A 453 7.40 14.29 -21.54
C GLY A 453 6.41 14.08 -20.39
N GLY A 454 6.41 14.95 -19.37
CA GLY A 454 5.42 14.97 -18.32
C GLY A 454 4.15 15.73 -18.73
N PHE A 455 3.18 15.81 -17.82
CA PHE A 455 1.82 16.31 -18.11
C PHE A 455 1.45 17.56 -17.28
N ASN A 456 2.41 18.14 -16.55
CA ASN A 456 2.16 19.31 -15.70
C ASN A 456 2.96 20.53 -16.17
N ASP A 457 2.24 21.56 -16.62
CA ASP A 457 2.83 22.81 -17.14
C ASP A 457 3.09 23.83 -16.00
N VAL A 458 3.81 23.40 -14.97
CA VAL A 458 4.29 24.30 -13.90
C VAL A 458 5.81 24.48 -14.05
N PRO A 459 6.36 25.71 -13.80
CA PRO A 459 7.79 25.91 -13.83
C PRO A 459 8.53 24.90 -12.95
N MET A 460 9.41 24.11 -13.56
CA MET A 460 10.10 22.96 -12.94
C MET A 460 10.76 23.32 -11.60
N LEU A 461 11.45 24.46 -11.52
CA LEU A 461 12.12 24.89 -10.29
C LEU A 461 11.13 25.17 -9.17
N LYS A 462 10.01 25.84 -9.50
CA LYS A 462 8.93 26.13 -8.53
C LYS A 462 8.31 24.83 -8.04
N GLN A 463 7.96 23.92 -8.95
CA GLN A 463 7.35 22.64 -8.58
C GLN A 463 8.31 21.80 -7.72
N THR A 464 9.59 21.73 -8.09
CA THR A 464 10.60 21.00 -7.29
C THR A 464 10.72 21.60 -5.88
N ALA A 465 10.75 22.93 -5.75
CA ALA A 465 10.86 23.58 -4.45
C ALA A 465 9.64 23.26 -3.55
N VAL A 466 8.43 23.29 -4.12
CA VAL A 466 7.18 22.92 -3.41
C VAL A 466 7.21 21.45 -2.97
N GLN A 467 7.64 20.55 -3.85
CA GLN A 467 7.74 19.11 -3.54
C GLN A 467 8.78 18.83 -2.44
N VAL A 468 9.95 19.47 -2.50
CA VAL A 468 10.98 19.35 -1.45
C VAL A 468 10.45 19.85 -0.12
N PHE A 469 9.80 21.01 -0.09
CA PHE A 469 9.20 21.56 1.12
C PHE A 469 8.16 20.61 1.71
N ALA A 470 7.24 20.09 0.90
CA ALA A 470 6.21 19.17 1.35
C ALA A 470 6.80 17.85 1.88
N ALA A 471 7.76 17.27 1.16
CA ALA A 471 8.43 16.03 1.57
C ALA A 471 9.18 16.18 2.91
N VAL A 472 9.98 17.25 3.05
CA VAL A 472 10.78 17.50 4.26
C VAL A 472 9.89 17.84 5.45
N SER A 473 8.93 18.75 5.29
CA SER A 473 8.03 19.13 6.38
C SER A 473 7.17 17.95 6.85
N THR A 474 6.66 17.13 5.94
CA THR A 474 5.94 15.90 6.29
C THR A 474 6.84 14.91 7.02
N ALA A 475 8.08 14.70 6.57
CA ALA A 475 9.01 13.78 7.22
C ALA A 475 9.34 14.23 8.66
N VAL A 476 9.62 15.51 8.87
CA VAL A 476 9.90 16.07 10.21
C VAL A 476 8.69 15.97 11.13
N TYR A 477 7.52 16.37 10.62
CA TYR A 477 6.25 16.26 11.34
C TYR A 477 5.94 14.81 11.75
N THR A 478 6.03 13.88 10.77
CA THR A 478 5.79 12.46 11.01
C THR A 478 6.76 11.88 12.04
N ALA A 479 8.04 12.24 11.97
CA ALA A 479 9.02 11.76 12.94
C ALA A 479 8.67 12.19 14.37
N ALA A 480 8.35 13.47 14.56
CA ALA A 480 7.98 14.00 15.88
C ALA A 480 6.68 13.37 16.40
N ALA A 481 5.63 13.32 15.55
CA ALA A 481 4.34 12.75 15.92
C ALA A 481 4.43 11.24 16.21
N SER A 482 5.18 10.48 15.40
CA SER A 482 5.39 9.04 15.63
C SER A 482 6.10 8.76 16.95
N TRP A 483 7.10 9.57 17.29
CA TRP A 483 7.78 9.45 18.59
C TRP A 483 6.83 9.70 19.76
N VAL A 484 5.98 10.72 19.69
CA VAL A 484 4.96 10.99 20.71
C VAL A 484 3.96 9.83 20.80
N CYS A 485 3.46 9.33 19.67
CA CYS A 485 2.56 8.18 19.63
C CYS A 485 3.18 6.94 20.29
N LEU A 486 4.46 6.65 20.03
CA LEU A 486 5.19 5.54 20.65
C LEU A 486 5.31 5.73 22.18
N LYS A 487 5.66 6.93 22.64
CA LYS A 487 5.71 7.24 24.08
C LYS A 487 4.35 7.03 24.77
N LEU A 488 3.27 7.46 24.14
CA LEU A 488 1.92 7.24 24.66
C LEU A 488 1.56 5.76 24.67
N THR A 489 1.84 5.05 23.58
CA THR A 489 1.61 3.61 23.48
C THR A 489 2.40 2.82 24.54
N ASP A 490 3.65 3.19 24.74
CA ASP A 490 4.52 2.57 25.76
C ASP A 490 3.91 2.68 27.15
N LYS A 491 3.38 3.87 27.46
CA LYS A 491 2.68 4.12 28.73
C LYS A 491 1.35 3.34 28.83
N ILE A 492 0.56 3.30 27.76
CA ILE A 492 -0.74 2.60 27.73
C ILE A 492 -0.54 1.10 27.89
N CYS A 493 0.47 0.53 27.23
CA CYS A 493 0.71 -0.91 27.15
C CYS A 493 1.69 -1.44 28.20
N ASN A 494 2.17 -0.61 29.13
CA ASN A 494 3.22 -0.95 30.09
C ASN A 494 4.43 -1.60 29.39
N GLY A 495 5.02 -0.83 28.47
CA GLY A 495 6.06 -1.29 27.57
C GLY A 495 5.52 -1.79 26.22
N VAL A 496 6.15 -1.37 25.12
CA VAL A 496 5.73 -1.73 23.76
C VAL A 496 6.39 -3.03 23.28
N ARG A 497 7.58 -3.37 23.81
CA ARG A 497 8.36 -4.54 23.38
C ARG A 497 7.92 -5.79 24.15
N VAL A 498 7.95 -6.94 23.50
CA VAL A 498 7.78 -8.25 24.13
C VAL A 498 8.98 -8.59 25.01
N SER A 499 8.84 -9.60 25.89
CA SER A 499 9.98 -10.10 26.66
C SER A 499 10.98 -10.84 25.77
N ASP A 500 12.17 -11.00 26.28
CA ASP A 500 13.25 -11.73 25.59
C ASP A 500 12.87 -13.17 25.30
N GLU A 501 12.19 -13.84 26.22
CA GLU A 501 11.71 -15.21 26.07
C GLU A 501 10.64 -15.31 24.98
N ALA A 502 9.75 -14.31 24.90
CA ALA A 502 8.73 -14.24 23.85
C ALA A 502 9.34 -14.05 22.46
N GLU A 503 10.37 -13.19 22.36
CA GLU A 503 11.09 -12.98 21.10
C GLU A 503 11.84 -14.24 20.64
N GLU A 504 12.44 -15.00 21.57
CA GLU A 504 13.11 -16.27 21.27
C GLU A 504 12.12 -17.37 20.86
N MET A 505 11.02 -17.52 21.59
CA MET A 505 9.95 -18.48 21.30
C MET A 505 9.29 -18.24 19.95
N GLY A 506 9.13 -16.98 19.58
CA GLY A 506 8.35 -16.54 18.42
C GLY A 506 6.91 -16.16 18.78
N LEU A 507 6.41 -15.13 18.11
CA LEU A 507 5.15 -14.50 18.47
C LEU A 507 3.92 -15.32 18.06
N ASP A 508 4.04 -16.27 17.12
CA ASP A 508 2.93 -17.12 16.73
C ASP A 508 2.43 -17.93 17.93
N LEU A 509 3.34 -18.62 18.60
CA LEU A 509 3.00 -19.42 19.79
C LEU A 509 2.76 -18.53 21.02
N TYR A 510 3.64 -17.55 21.27
CA TYR A 510 3.57 -16.72 22.46
C TYR A 510 2.32 -15.83 22.51
N SER A 511 2.01 -15.17 21.40
CA SER A 511 0.92 -14.17 21.35
C SER A 511 -0.41 -14.75 20.91
N HIS A 512 -0.40 -15.82 20.08
CA HIS A 512 -1.59 -16.34 19.43
C HIS A 512 -1.91 -17.81 19.79
N GLY A 513 -0.95 -18.53 20.40
CA GLY A 513 -1.13 -19.94 20.76
C GLY A 513 -1.18 -20.90 19.56
N GLU A 514 -0.70 -20.47 18.40
CA GLU A 514 -0.81 -21.17 17.13
C GLU A 514 0.56 -21.30 16.47
N THR A 515 0.67 -22.21 15.50
CA THR A 515 1.91 -22.41 14.71
C THR A 515 1.59 -22.49 13.22
N ALA A 516 2.31 -21.73 12.40
CA ALA A 516 2.13 -21.76 10.94
C ALA A 516 2.64 -23.05 10.29
N TYR A 517 3.65 -23.67 10.90
CA TYR A 517 4.33 -24.84 10.34
C TYR A 517 4.43 -25.95 11.39
N SER A 518 4.11 -27.18 10.98
CA SER A 518 4.38 -28.34 11.84
C SER A 518 5.87 -28.45 12.16
N PRO A 519 6.25 -28.85 13.38
CA PRO A 519 7.64 -29.14 13.67
C PRO A 519 8.20 -30.15 12.65
N MET A 520 9.37 -29.85 12.06
CA MET A 520 10.01 -30.84 11.21
C MET A 520 10.33 -32.08 12.08
N PRO A 521 10.05 -33.30 11.60
CA PRO A 521 10.52 -34.49 12.29
C PRO A 521 12.03 -34.34 12.48
N ALA A 522 12.51 -34.60 13.70
CA ALA A 522 13.94 -34.66 13.94
C ALA A 522 14.54 -35.65 12.91
N VAL A 523 15.44 -35.15 12.08
CA VAL A 523 16.22 -36.04 11.19
C VAL A 523 17.03 -36.92 12.12
N ARG A 524 16.63 -38.19 12.25
CA ARG A 524 17.34 -39.21 13.04
C ARG A 524 18.63 -39.62 12.35
#